data_525eee0cda653880c663d98a2a80d97e
#
_entry.id   525eee0cda653880c663d98a2a80d97e
#
_cell.length_a   1.000
_cell.length_b   1.000
_cell.length_c   1.000
_cell.angle_alpha   90.00
_cell.angle_beta   90.00
_cell.angle_gamma   90.00
#
_symmetry.space_group_name_H-M   'P 1'
#
loop_
_entity.id
_entity.type
_entity.pdbx_description
1 polymer ?
#
loop_
_entity_poly.entity_id
_entity_poly.type
_entity_poly.pdbx_seq_one_letter_code
_entity_poly.pdbx_strand_id
1 'polypeptide(L)'
;MTRRAKIVCTLGPATSSPERLRELIAAGMDVARFNLSHGDHDMHREVYDRVREVAADLGRGVGVLADLQGPKIRVGRFEEGPVRLGFGDVFTITTEDVPGDREQVSTTYKGLPGDVRPGDTILVDDGRLVLEATSVDGDRVITRVVIGGMISDNKGLNLPGINVSAPALTDKDEADLRWALRTGFDMIALSFVRRPSDADVVRNIMEQEAVRLPLLAKIEKPQAVDRLPEIVEAFDGIMVARGDLGVELPLEQVPIVQRRIIELCREKARPVIVATQMLDSMMSAPRPTRAEASDVAYAVMDGADAVMLSGETSVGNYPIESVSTMDRIARAAEEHSLHATHSLERLPETTGGAIARAAAEVGAIVGAKALIAFTMSGETARRLARYRSPIPLLAFTSAPHVRGQLSLTWGVETFHVPFVHHTDDMVRQVEASLLTLGRLEKGDKVVIVAGSPPGTPGSTNALRVHTIGSAVSHS
;
A
#
# COMPACT_ATOMS: atom_id res chain seq x y z
N MET A 1 10.72 2.50 22.22
CA MET A 1 9.67 1.59 21.68
C MET A 1 9.99 1.27 20.22
N THR A 2 9.78 0.04 19.75
CA THR A 2 9.91 -0.27 18.33
C THR A 2 8.69 0.28 17.57
N ARG A 3 8.93 0.94 16.42
CA ARG A 3 7.85 1.45 15.55
C ARG A 3 6.94 0.29 15.09
N ARG A 4 5.65 0.55 15.01
CA ARG A 4 4.62 -0.43 14.61
C ARG A 4 4.03 -0.15 13.24
N ALA A 5 3.73 1.13 12.92
CA ALA A 5 3.38 1.54 11.56
C ALA A 5 4.54 1.24 10.61
N LYS A 6 4.26 0.67 9.46
CA LYS A 6 5.27 0.24 8.49
C LYS A 6 5.66 1.38 7.57
N ILE A 7 6.87 1.31 7.00
CA ILE A 7 7.34 2.27 6.00
C ILE A 7 7.53 1.54 4.67
N VAL A 8 6.83 2.02 3.66
CA VAL A 8 6.97 1.59 2.26
C VAL A 8 7.87 2.60 1.56
N CYS A 9 8.96 2.14 0.95
CA CYS A 9 9.87 2.98 0.18
C CYS A 9 9.83 2.61 -1.30
N THR A 10 9.59 3.60 -2.17
CA THR A 10 9.72 3.40 -3.61
C THR A 10 11.19 3.38 -3.98
N LEU A 11 11.62 2.32 -4.64
CA LEU A 11 12.97 2.20 -5.14
C LEU A 11 13.15 2.88 -6.49
N GLY A 12 14.32 3.41 -6.72
CA GLY A 12 14.69 4.10 -7.96
C GLY A 12 16.18 4.43 -7.99
N PRO A 13 16.61 5.29 -8.92
CA PRO A 13 18.04 5.58 -9.13
C PRO A 13 18.81 6.00 -7.88
N ALA A 14 18.14 6.69 -6.93
CA ALA A 14 18.78 7.14 -5.69
C ALA A 14 19.05 6.01 -4.68
N THR A 15 18.40 4.83 -4.82
CA THR A 15 18.37 3.80 -3.77
C THR A 15 18.54 2.37 -4.28
N SER A 16 18.92 2.16 -5.56
CA SER A 16 19.02 0.83 -6.17
C SER A 16 20.34 0.08 -5.88
N SER A 17 21.37 0.73 -5.30
CA SER A 17 22.62 0.04 -4.96
C SER A 17 22.50 -0.80 -3.67
N PRO A 18 23.28 -1.89 -3.52
CA PRO A 18 23.28 -2.71 -2.31
C PRO A 18 23.55 -1.92 -1.04
N GLU A 19 24.47 -0.94 -1.06
CA GLU A 19 24.81 -0.08 0.07
C GLU A 19 23.60 0.78 0.47
N ARG A 20 22.95 1.43 -0.50
CA ARG A 20 21.77 2.25 -0.26
C ARG A 20 20.57 1.43 0.23
N LEU A 21 20.37 0.23 -0.29
CA LEU A 21 19.35 -0.70 0.20
C LEU A 21 19.61 -1.09 1.66
N ARG A 22 20.86 -1.36 2.03
CA ARG A 22 21.25 -1.66 3.40
C ARG A 22 20.97 -0.48 4.34
N GLU A 23 21.30 0.73 3.91
CA GLU A 23 20.99 1.97 4.64
C GLU A 23 19.49 2.20 4.79
N LEU A 24 18.68 1.99 3.73
CA LEU A 24 17.22 2.13 3.79
C LEU A 24 16.58 1.14 4.77
N ILE A 25 17.00 -0.13 4.73
CA ILE A 25 16.48 -1.16 5.65
C ILE A 25 16.88 -0.82 7.09
N ALA A 26 18.12 -0.37 7.31
CA ALA A 26 18.58 0.05 8.62
C ALA A 26 17.84 1.29 9.14
N ALA A 27 17.53 2.25 8.25
CA ALA A 27 16.76 3.45 8.58
C ALA A 27 15.29 3.17 8.89
N GLY A 28 14.74 1.99 8.46
CA GLY A 28 13.39 1.58 8.82
C GLY A 28 12.49 1.15 7.68
N MET A 29 12.98 0.93 6.46
CA MET A 29 12.18 0.35 5.37
C MET A 29 11.66 -1.04 5.74
N ASP A 30 10.36 -1.25 5.65
CA ASP A 30 9.69 -2.54 5.83
C ASP A 30 9.26 -3.17 4.49
N VAL A 31 8.91 -2.33 3.50
CA VAL A 31 8.44 -2.77 2.19
C VAL A 31 9.14 -1.97 1.10
N ALA A 32 9.70 -2.66 0.12
CA ALA A 32 10.24 -2.10 -1.11
C ALA A 32 9.15 -2.07 -2.19
N ARG A 33 8.78 -0.87 -2.65
CA ARG A 33 7.82 -0.68 -3.75
C ARG A 33 8.55 -0.50 -5.07
N PHE A 34 8.14 -1.28 -6.06
CA PHE A 34 8.56 -1.19 -7.46
C PHE A 34 7.45 -0.53 -8.27
N ASN A 35 7.70 0.68 -8.74
CA ASN A 35 6.77 1.41 -9.60
C ASN A 35 6.98 0.98 -11.06
N LEU A 36 6.13 0.08 -11.56
CA LEU A 36 6.24 -0.47 -12.92
C LEU A 36 5.80 0.51 -14.02
N SER A 37 5.46 1.76 -13.66
CA SER A 37 5.27 2.84 -14.64
C SER A 37 6.58 3.29 -15.31
N HIS A 38 7.72 2.97 -14.72
CA HIS A 38 9.06 3.39 -15.15
C HIS A 38 10.00 2.19 -15.19
N GLY A 39 11.00 2.25 -16.08
CA GLY A 39 11.98 1.19 -16.22
C GLY A 39 11.47 -0.02 -17.02
N ASP A 40 12.31 -1.02 -17.14
CA ASP A 40 12.01 -2.31 -17.75
C ASP A 40 12.17 -3.48 -16.76
N HIS A 41 11.78 -4.67 -17.18
CA HIS A 41 11.80 -5.86 -16.35
C HIS A 41 13.22 -6.26 -15.90
N ASP A 42 14.22 -6.07 -16.76
CA ASP A 42 15.61 -6.47 -16.46
C ASP A 42 16.19 -5.58 -15.36
N MET A 43 15.99 -4.27 -15.47
CA MET A 43 16.40 -3.30 -14.44
C MET A 43 15.69 -3.57 -13.11
N HIS A 44 14.38 -3.83 -13.15
CA HIS A 44 13.62 -4.17 -11.92
C HIS A 44 14.07 -5.50 -11.33
N ARG A 45 14.43 -6.50 -12.15
CA ARG A 45 14.93 -7.78 -11.69
C ARG A 45 16.23 -7.65 -10.92
N GLU A 46 17.18 -6.87 -11.41
CA GLU A 46 18.45 -6.63 -10.71
C GLU A 46 18.22 -6.01 -9.32
N VAL A 47 17.34 -4.99 -9.23
CA VAL A 47 17.04 -4.33 -7.97
C VAL A 47 16.29 -5.28 -7.03
N TYR A 48 15.37 -6.09 -7.54
CA TYR A 48 14.67 -7.12 -6.77
C TYR A 48 15.62 -8.12 -6.13
N ASP A 49 16.56 -8.67 -6.91
CA ASP A 49 17.53 -9.64 -6.43
C ASP A 49 18.42 -9.03 -5.33
N ARG A 50 18.88 -7.78 -5.51
CA ARG A 50 19.62 -7.03 -4.48
C ARG A 50 18.82 -6.82 -3.19
N VAL A 51 17.53 -6.48 -3.29
CA VAL A 51 16.67 -6.33 -2.10
C VAL A 51 16.58 -7.65 -1.33
N ARG A 52 16.38 -8.78 -2.03
CA ARG A 52 16.29 -10.10 -1.40
C ARG A 52 17.60 -10.50 -0.73
N GLU A 53 18.74 -10.29 -1.40
CA GLU A 53 20.07 -10.56 -0.87
C GLU A 53 20.36 -9.73 0.39
N VAL A 54 20.22 -8.41 0.29
CA VAL A 54 20.50 -7.51 1.43
C VAL A 54 19.56 -7.78 2.61
N ALA A 55 18.28 -8.06 2.36
CA ALA A 55 17.34 -8.40 3.42
C ALA A 55 17.70 -9.73 4.12
N ALA A 56 18.15 -10.74 3.35
CA ALA A 56 18.63 -12.00 3.89
C ALA A 56 19.90 -11.82 4.76
N ASP A 57 20.88 -11.08 4.28
CA ASP A 57 22.10 -10.74 5.01
C ASP A 57 21.82 -10.06 6.36
N LEU A 58 20.83 -9.18 6.39
CA LEU A 58 20.41 -8.47 7.60
C LEU A 58 19.45 -9.29 8.49
N GLY A 59 19.03 -10.48 8.06
CA GLY A 59 18.03 -11.29 8.75
C GLY A 59 16.65 -10.62 8.83
N ARG A 60 16.36 -9.62 7.98
CA ARG A 60 15.14 -8.83 7.99
C ARG A 60 14.10 -9.36 6.99
N GLY A 61 12.84 -9.36 7.41
CA GLY A 61 11.73 -9.63 6.51
C GLY A 61 11.30 -8.35 5.80
N VAL A 62 11.81 -8.10 4.60
CA VAL A 62 11.39 -6.98 3.75
C VAL A 62 10.40 -7.47 2.72
N GLY A 63 9.20 -6.89 2.68
CA GLY A 63 8.20 -7.18 1.65
C GLY A 63 8.53 -6.49 0.34
N VAL A 64 8.09 -7.07 -0.77
CA VAL A 64 8.26 -6.49 -2.10
C VAL A 64 6.91 -6.33 -2.77
N LEU A 65 6.58 -5.09 -3.12
CA LEU A 65 5.32 -4.68 -3.72
C LEU A 65 5.53 -4.26 -5.17
N ALA A 66 4.85 -4.93 -6.11
CA ALA A 66 4.75 -4.48 -7.50
C ALA A 66 3.53 -3.56 -7.67
N ASP A 67 3.76 -2.33 -8.09
CA ASP A 67 2.71 -1.33 -8.32
C ASP A 67 2.52 -1.15 -9.83
N LEU A 68 1.38 -1.67 -10.34
CA LEU A 68 1.02 -1.63 -11.76
C LEU A 68 0.66 -0.21 -12.17
N GLN A 69 1.03 0.16 -13.40
CA GLN A 69 0.82 1.51 -13.93
C GLN A 69 -0.65 1.89 -14.01
N GLY A 70 -1.49 0.95 -14.47
CA GLY A 70 -2.89 1.20 -14.82
C GLY A 70 -3.08 2.02 -16.09
N PRO A 71 -4.33 2.26 -16.49
CA PRO A 71 -4.68 2.98 -17.72
C PRO A 71 -4.49 4.49 -17.55
N LYS A 72 -3.24 4.95 -17.33
CA LYS A 72 -2.94 6.37 -17.21
C LYS A 72 -3.12 7.07 -18.54
N ILE A 73 -4.08 8.00 -18.59
CA ILE A 73 -4.34 8.82 -19.77
C ILE A 73 -3.30 9.94 -19.82
N ARG A 74 -2.73 10.19 -21.02
CA ARG A 74 -1.72 11.24 -21.22
C ARG A 74 -1.99 12.00 -22.51
N VAL A 75 -1.52 13.24 -22.57
CA VAL A 75 -1.37 13.95 -23.83
C VAL A 75 -0.13 13.43 -24.59
N GLY A 76 -0.10 13.61 -25.88
CA GLY A 76 1.01 13.25 -26.75
C GLY A 76 2.22 14.16 -26.61
N ARG A 77 3.07 14.18 -27.66
CA ARG A 77 4.28 15.00 -27.73
C ARG A 77 4.03 16.27 -28.54
N PHE A 78 4.70 17.33 -28.17
CA PHE A 78 4.66 18.62 -28.85
C PHE A 78 5.84 18.74 -29.82
N GLU A 79 5.60 19.27 -31.03
CA GLU A 79 6.60 19.36 -32.07
C GLU A 79 7.76 20.31 -31.73
N GLU A 80 7.42 21.48 -31.17
CA GLU A 80 8.40 22.53 -30.83
C GLU A 80 8.65 22.63 -29.30
N GLY A 81 8.28 21.57 -28.53
CA GLY A 81 8.41 21.58 -27.07
C GLY A 81 7.25 22.25 -26.34
N PRO A 82 7.44 22.64 -25.05
CA PRO A 82 6.35 23.13 -24.21
C PRO A 82 5.65 24.36 -24.78
N VAL A 83 4.31 24.36 -24.73
CA VAL A 83 3.45 25.43 -25.25
C VAL A 83 2.72 26.11 -24.10
N ARG A 84 2.54 27.44 -24.16
CA ARG A 84 1.75 28.20 -23.21
C ARG A 84 0.33 28.39 -23.72
N LEU A 85 -0.64 27.95 -22.90
CA LEU A 85 -2.07 28.17 -23.12
C LEU A 85 -2.56 29.28 -22.18
N GLY A 86 -3.31 30.25 -22.71
CA GLY A 86 -3.90 31.36 -21.98
C GLY A 86 -5.36 31.10 -21.60
N PHE A 87 -5.87 31.83 -20.59
CA PHE A 87 -7.28 31.80 -20.24
C PHE A 87 -8.15 32.18 -21.47
N GLY A 88 -9.16 31.35 -21.74
CA GLY A 88 -10.11 31.55 -22.86
C GLY A 88 -9.64 31.03 -24.20
N ASP A 89 -8.39 30.57 -24.34
CA ASP A 89 -7.91 29.94 -25.58
C ASP A 89 -8.76 28.72 -25.91
N VAL A 90 -8.95 28.44 -27.18
CA VAL A 90 -9.52 27.18 -27.68
C VAL A 90 -8.39 26.20 -27.88
N PHE A 91 -8.52 25.01 -27.30
CA PHE A 91 -7.53 23.95 -27.42
C PHE A 91 -8.20 22.59 -27.69
N THR A 92 -7.70 21.85 -28.65
CA THR A 92 -8.30 20.58 -29.07
C THR A 92 -7.48 19.39 -28.58
N ILE A 93 -8.14 18.39 -27.97
CA ILE A 93 -7.55 17.10 -27.66
C ILE A 93 -8.09 16.10 -28.68
N THR A 94 -7.21 15.43 -29.43
CA THR A 94 -7.61 14.51 -30.49
C THR A 94 -7.09 13.09 -30.23
N THR A 95 -7.83 12.09 -30.73
CA THR A 95 -7.40 10.70 -30.73
C THR A 95 -6.53 10.33 -31.95
N GLU A 96 -6.43 11.24 -32.93
CA GLU A 96 -5.46 11.10 -34.02
C GLU A 96 -4.02 11.19 -33.50
N ASP A 97 -3.11 10.44 -34.08
CA ASP A 97 -1.69 10.50 -33.72
C ASP A 97 -1.00 11.66 -34.46
N VAL A 98 -1.12 12.84 -33.91
CA VAL A 98 -0.54 14.07 -34.46
C VAL A 98 0.39 14.72 -33.42
N PRO A 99 1.47 15.38 -33.86
CA PRO A 99 2.27 16.20 -32.95
C PRO A 99 1.43 17.37 -32.43
N GLY A 100 1.66 17.70 -31.16
CA GLY A 100 0.97 18.80 -30.49
C GLY A 100 1.59 20.15 -30.86
N ASP A 101 0.75 21.16 -30.83
CA ASP A 101 1.09 22.56 -31.07
C ASP A 101 0.27 23.46 -30.13
N ARG A 102 0.07 24.72 -30.49
CA ARG A 102 -0.70 25.70 -29.73
C ARG A 102 -2.22 25.51 -29.85
N GLU A 103 -2.70 24.74 -30.83
CA GLU A 103 -4.11 24.56 -31.15
C GLU A 103 -4.62 23.17 -30.74
N GLN A 104 -3.76 22.17 -30.79
CA GLN A 104 -4.14 20.78 -30.51
C GLN A 104 -3.04 19.92 -29.96
N VAL A 105 -3.42 18.77 -29.37
CA VAL A 105 -2.51 17.69 -28.99
C VAL A 105 -3.23 16.34 -29.08
N SER A 106 -2.49 15.29 -29.42
CA SER A 106 -2.99 13.92 -29.36
C SER A 106 -3.18 13.43 -27.92
N THR A 107 -3.98 12.37 -27.73
CA THR A 107 -4.10 11.66 -26.44
C THR A 107 -3.86 10.17 -26.62
N THR A 108 -3.33 9.53 -25.58
CA THR A 108 -3.18 8.06 -25.52
C THR A 108 -4.53 7.33 -25.38
N TYR A 109 -5.58 8.03 -24.98
CA TYR A 109 -6.89 7.44 -24.71
C TYR A 109 -7.85 7.59 -25.89
N LYS A 110 -8.04 6.51 -26.65
CA LYS A 110 -8.89 6.51 -27.86
C LYS A 110 -10.39 6.63 -27.56
N GLY A 111 -10.84 6.32 -26.33
CA GLY A 111 -12.23 6.46 -25.90
C GLY A 111 -12.64 7.88 -25.50
N LEU A 112 -11.71 8.85 -25.47
CA LEU A 112 -11.96 10.19 -24.96
C LEU A 112 -13.20 10.87 -25.56
N PRO A 113 -13.41 10.89 -26.90
CA PRO A 113 -14.58 11.56 -27.48
C PRO A 113 -15.92 10.87 -27.14
N GLY A 114 -15.88 9.56 -26.84
CA GLY A 114 -17.08 8.80 -26.43
C GLY A 114 -17.50 9.04 -24.99
N ASP A 115 -16.54 9.33 -24.13
CA ASP A 115 -16.74 9.46 -22.68
C ASP A 115 -16.99 10.92 -22.25
N VAL A 116 -16.40 11.91 -22.97
CA VAL A 116 -16.49 13.35 -22.63
C VAL A 116 -17.73 13.99 -23.25
N ARG A 117 -18.37 14.89 -22.53
CA ARG A 117 -19.51 15.70 -22.96
C ARG A 117 -19.24 17.19 -22.83
N PRO A 118 -19.93 18.06 -23.59
CA PRO A 118 -19.86 19.51 -23.38
C PRO A 118 -20.18 19.90 -21.93
N GLY A 119 -19.35 20.72 -21.32
CA GLY A 119 -19.40 21.14 -19.91
C GLY A 119 -18.50 20.31 -18.98
N ASP A 120 -17.95 19.19 -19.44
CA ASP A 120 -17.05 18.38 -18.62
C ASP A 120 -15.68 19.08 -18.43
N THR A 121 -15.11 18.88 -17.24
CA THR A 121 -13.79 19.39 -16.89
C THR A 121 -12.72 18.37 -17.25
N ILE A 122 -11.66 18.82 -17.88
CA ILE A 122 -10.46 18.04 -18.20
C ILE A 122 -9.28 18.69 -17.51
N LEU A 123 -8.57 17.94 -16.67
CA LEU A 123 -7.40 18.41 -15.95
C LEU A 123 -6.13 17.88 -16.61
N VAL A 124 -5.14 18.75 -16.77
CA VAL A 124 -3.84 18.38 -17.35
C VAL A 124 -2.72 18.77 -16.37
N ASP A 125 -1.66 17.94 -16.30
CA ASP A 125 -0.50 18.13 -15.41
C ASP A 125 -0.94 18.28 -13.93
N ASP A 126 -1.67 17.26 -13.44
CA ASP A 126 -2.19 17.18 -12.07
C ASP A 126 -3.04 18.40 -11.66
N GLY A 127 -3.83 18.93 -12.62
CA GLY A 127 -4.73 20.07 -12.41
C GLY A 127 -4.07 21.43 -12.52
N ARG A 128 -2.81 21.54 -12.93
CA ARG A 128 -2.16 22.83 -13.20
C ARG A 128 -2.77 23.58 -14.39
N LEU A 129 -3.34 22.83 -15.35
CA LEU A 129 -4.20 23.36 -16.40
C LEU A 129 -5.58 22.78 -16.25
N VAL A 130 -6.58 23.62 -16.45
CA VAL A 130 -7.99 23.25 -16.42
C VAL A 130 -8.62 23.62 -17.74
N LEU A 131 -9.18 22.63 -18.43
CA LEU A 131 -9.89 22.77 -19.67
C LEU A 131 -11.37 22.41 -19.47
N GLU A 132 -12.28 23.08 -20.16
CA GLU A 132 -13.69 22.75 -20.21
C GLU A 132 -14.04 22.30 -21.62
N ALA A 133 -14.60 21.09 -21.77
CA ALA A 133 -15.07 20.62 -23.07
C ALA A 133 -16.25 21.49 -23.56
N THR A 134 -16.15 22.00 -24.76
CA THR A 134 -17.20 22.83 -25.39
C THR A 134 -17.99 22.06 -26.43
N SER A 135 -17.33 21.17 -27.17
CA SER A 135 -17.97 20.28 -28.15
C SER A 135 -17.12 19.05 -28.43
N VAL A 136 -17.73 18.03 -28.98
CA VAL A 136 -17.07 16.82 -29.49
C VAL A 136 -17.42 16.68 -30.95
N ASP A 137 -16.41 16.56 -31.81
CA ASP A 137 -16.57 16.38 -33.27
C ASP A 137 -15.67 15.25 -33.76
N GLY A 138 -16.26 14.11 -34.04
CA GLY A 138 -15.56 12.89 -34.43
C GLY A 138 -14.50 12.48 -33.40
N ASP A 139 -13.25 12.51 -33.79
CA ASP A 139 -12.07 12.15 -32.98
C ASP A 139 -11.53 13.29 -32.12
N ARG A 140 -12.23 14.42 -32.07
CA ARG A 140 -11.76 15.67 -31.47
C ARG A 140 -12.65 16.10 -30.33
N VAL A 141 -12.04 16.43 -29.19
CA VAL A 141 -12.68 17.13 -28.07
C VAL A 141 -12.18 18.57 -28.08
N ILE A 142 -13.06 19.48 -28.43
CA ILE A 142 -12.77 20.91 -28.46
C ILE A 142 -13.01 21.47 -27.06
N THR A 143 -12.00 22.14 -26.55
CA THR A 143 -12.03 22.68 -25.17
C THR A 143 -11.77 24.16 -25.13
N ARG A 144 -12.16 24.80 -24.04
CA ARG A 144 -11.78 26.16 -23.67
C ARG A 144 -10.90 26.10 -22.44
N VAL A 145 -9.81 26.85 -22.43
CA VAL A 145 -8.89 26.95 -21.29
C VAL A 145 -9.54 27.77 -20.17
N VAL A 146 -9.75 27.15 -19.01
CA VAL A 146 -10.30 27.79 -17.79
C VAL A 146 -9.16 28.25 -16.86
N ILE A 147 -8.12 27.42 -16.70
CA ILE A 147 -6.87 27.81 -16.02
C ILE A 147 -5.73 27.51 -16.98
N GLY A 148 -5.04 28.56 -17.39
CA GLY A 148 -3.91 28.49 -18.32
C GLY A 148 -2.59 28.15 -17.65
N GLY A 149 -1.61 27.73 -18.46
CA GLY A 149 -0.27 27.38 -18.01
C GLY A 149 0.58 26.79 -19.13
N MET A 150 1.71 26.19 -18.76
CA MET A 150 2.57 25.47 -19.69
C MET A 150 2.08 24.02 -19.82
N ILE A 151 1.88 23.56 -21.06
CA ILE A 151 1.63 22.15 -21.38
C ILE A 151 2.86 21.59 -22.13
N SER A 152 3.22 20.35 -21.84
CA SER A 152 4.37 19.67 -22.44
C SER A 152 4.12 18.19 -22.66
N ASP A 153 5.09 17.49 -23.23
CA ASP A 153 5.04 16.09 -23.59
C ASP A 153 4.56 15.16 -22.47
N ASN A 154 3.70 14.23 -22.84
CA ASN A 154 3.27 13.09 -22.00
C ASN A 154 2.66 13.46 -20.64
N LYS A 155 2.16 14.69 -20.48
CA LYS A 155 1.49 15.11 -19.25
C LYS A 155 0.22 14.29 -18.99
N GLY A 156 -0.02 13.98 -17.72
CA GLY A 156 -1.22 13.28 -17.28
C GLY A 156 -2.48 14.06 -17.62
N LEU A 157 -3.53 13.35 -18.06
CA LEU A 157 -4.84 13.87 -18.33
C LEU A 157 -5.82 13.18 -17.39
N ASN A 158 -6.53 13.96 -16.57
CA ASN A 158 -7.52 13.47 -15.62
C ASN A 158 -8.91 13.96 -16.01
N LEU A 159 -9.89 13.11 -15.80
CA LEU A 159 -11.29 13.29 -16.19
C LEU A 159 -12.18 13.17 -14.93
N PRO A 160 -12.23 14.20 -14.06
CA PRO A 160 -12.95 14.12 -12.80
C PRO A 160 -14.46 13.93 -13.05
N GLY A 161 -15.06 12.98 -12.34
CA GLY A 161 -16.48 12.68 -12.46
C GLY A 161 -16.90 11.91 -13.72
N ILE A 162 -16.01 11.73 -14.72
CA ILE A 162 -16.31 11.03 -15.96
C ILE A 162 -16.12 9.53 -15.79
N ASN A 163 -17.08 8.77 -16.27
CA ASN A 163 -16.96 7.30 -16.26
C ASN A 163 -16.14 6.83 -17.47
N VAL A 164 -14.83 6.75 -17.27
CA VAL A 164 -13.87 6.35 -18.30
C VAL A 164 -14.07 4.88 -18.67
N SER A 165 -14.22 4.58 -19.96
CA SER A 165 -14.44 3.22 -20.49
C SER A 165 -13.16 2.38 -20.61
N ALA A 166 -11.99 2.93 -20.25
CA ALA A 166 -10.71 2.21 -20.26
C ALA A 166 -10.74 0.93 -19.39
N PRO A 167 -10.12 -0.18 -19.83
CA PRO A 167 -10.04 -1.40 -19.05
C PRO A 167 -9.28 -1.18 -17.72
N ALA A 168 -9.53 -2.03 -16.73
CA ALA A 168 -8.83 -1.96 -15.44
C ALA A 168 -7.33 -2.31 -15.56
N LEU A 169 -6.98 -3.17 -16.53
CA LEU A 169 -5.61 -3.56 -16.87
C LEU A 169 -5.34 -3.22 -18.34
N THR A 170 -4.18 -2.65 -18.61
CA THR A 170 -3.63 -2.52 -19.96
C THR A 170 -2.84 -3.78 -20.34
N ASP A 171 -2.51 -3.95 -21.63
CA ASP A 171 -1.65 -5.06 -22.10
C ASP A 171 -0.27 -5.02 -21.40
N LYS A 172 0.25 -3.80 -21.15
CA LYS A 172 1.48 -3.62 -20.35
C LYS A 172 1.31 -4.10 -18.93
N ASP A 173 0.21 -3.74 -18.27
CA ASP A 173 -0.05 -4.16 -16.89
C ASP A 173 -0.20 -5.68 -16.79
N GLU A 174 -0.78 -6.35 -17.79
CA GLU A 174 -0.86 -7.79 -17.84
C GLU A 174 0.55 -8.43 -17.96
N ALA A 175 1.40 -7.88 -18.82
CA ALA A 175 2.79 -8.35 -18.97
C ALA A 175 3.58 -8.14 -17.67
N ASP A 176 3.44 -6.97 -17.05
CA ASP A 176 4.08 -6.62 -15.77
C ASP A 176 3.59 -7.52 -14.63
N LEU A 177 2.30 -7.78 -14.57
CA LEU A 177 1.71 -8.69 -13.56
C LEU A 177 2.27 -10.10 -13.68
N ARG A 178 2.25 -10.68 -14.89
CA ARG A 178 2.79 -12.03 -15.13
C ARG A 178 4.27 -12.10 -14.77
N TRP A 179 5.03 -11.08 -15.13
CA TRP A 179 6.44 -10.97 -14.76
C TRP A 179 6.63 -10.91 -13.23
N ALA A 180 5.88 -10.07 -12.53
CA ALA A 180 5.95 -9.95 -11.07
C ALA A 180 5.60 -11.25 -10.35
N LEU A 181 4.56 -11.97 -10.83
CA LEU A 181 4.16 -13.28 -10.29
C LEU A 181 5.29 -14.31 -10.42
N ARG A 182 5.92 -14.40 -11.61
CA ARG A 182 7.03 -15.32 -11.90
C ARG A 182 8.33 -14.94 -11.19
N THR A 183 8.54 -13.65 -10.94
CA THR A 183 9.73 -13.14 -10.23
C THR A 183 9.67 -13.43 -8.74
N GLY A 184 8.47 -13.56 -8.15
CA GLY A 184 8.29 -13.88 -6.72
C GLY A 184 8.09 -12.64 -5.85
N PHE A 185 7.40 -11.62 -6.35
CA PHE A 185 6.91 -10.52 -5.54
C PHE A 185 6.00 -11.02 -4.43
N ASP A 186 5.85 -10.24 -3.35
CA ASP A 186 5.00 -10.62 -2.22
C ASP A 186 3.57 -10.07 -2.35
N MET A 187 3.40 -8.95 -3.04
CA MET A 187 2.14 -8.20 -3.14
C MET A 187 2.06 -7.46 -4.48
N ILE A 188 0.82 -7.24 -4.95
CA ILE A 188 0.51 -6.48 -6.15
C ILE A 188 -0.39 -5.30 -5.77
N ALA A 189 -0.15 -4.10 -6.30
CA ALA A 189 -1.06 -2.97 -6.23
C ALA A 189 -1.64 -2.67 -7.62
N LEU A 190 -2.97 -2.52 -7.68
CA LEU A 190 -3.71 -2.20 -8.90
C LEU A 190 -4.11 -0.73 -8.89
N SER A 191 -3.66 0.02 -9.90
CA SER A 191 -3.97 1.45 -10.06
C SER A 191 -5.37 1.66 -10.65
N PHE A 192 -5.94 2.82 -10.36
CA PHE A 192 -7.22 3.30 -10.91
C PHE A 192 -8.41 2.35 -10.71
N VAL A 193 -8.47 1.67 -9.58
CA VAL A 193 -9.61 0.83 -9.20
C VAL A 193 -10.88 1.67 -9.11
N ARG A 194 -11.98 1.18 -9.67
CA ARG A 194 -13.29 1.84 -9.69
C ARG A 194 -14.41 0.99 -9.10
N ARG A 195 -14.25 -0.34 -9.12
CA ARG A 195 -15.29 -1.30 -8.72
C ARG A 195 -14.67 -2.61 -8.21
N PRO A 196 -15.42 -3.41 -7.42
CA PRO A 196 -14.94 -4.68 -6.87
C PRO A 196 -14.46 -5.67 -7.94
N SER A 197 -15.17 -5.74 -9.07
CA SER A 197 -14.85 -6.65 -10.19
C SER A 197 -13.53 -6.36 -10.90
N ASP A 198 -12.89 -5.22 -10.64
CA ASP A 198 -11.54 -4.94 -11.15
C ASP A 198 -10.52 -5.93 -10.56
N ALA A 199 -10.78 -6.48 -9.36
CA ALA A 199 -9.99 -7.54 -8.77
C ALA A 199 -10.03 -8.85 -9.55
N ASP A 200 -11.17 -9.17 -10.18
CA ASP A 200 -11.39 -10.46 -10.84
C ASP A 200 -10.47 -10.63 -12.05
N VAL A 201 -10.22 -9.55 -12.79
CA VAL A 201 -9.30 -9.56 -13.95
C VAL A 201 -7.89 -9.97 -13.51
N VAL A 202 -7.39 -9.37 -12.43
CA VAL A 202 -6.06 -9.69 -11.89
C VAL A 202 -6.03 -11.11 -11.33
N ARG A 203 -7.07 -11.53 -10.63
CA ARG A 203 -7.16 -12.87 -10.03
C ARG A 203 -7.21 -13.98 -11.06
N ASN A 204 -7.91 -13.77 -12.18
CA ASN A 204 -7.91 -14.72 -13.30
C ASN A 204 -6.51 -14.92 -13.87
N ILE A 205 -5.69 -13.87 -13.97
CA ILE A 205 -4.29 -13.99 -14.40
C ILE A 205 -3.47 -14.72 -13.35
N MET A 206 -3.66 -14.44 -12.07
CA MET A 206 -3.01 -15.15 -10.97
C MET A 206 -3.33 -16.65 -10.99
N GLU A 207 -4.57 -17.02 -11.31
CA GLU A 207 -4.99 -18.42 -11.46
C GLU A 207 -4.30 -19.11 -12.65
N GLN A 208 -4.18 -18.42 -13.78
CA GLN A 208 -3.45 -18.93 -14.96
C GLN A 208 -1.96 -19.15 -14.66
N GLU A 209 -1.34 -18.30 -13.84
CA GLU A 209 0.06 -18.45 -13.42
C GLU A 209 0.22 -19.39 -12.21
N ALA A 210 -0.87 -19.94 -11.67
CA ALA A 210 -0.90 -20.77 -10.45
C ALA A 210 -0.22 -20.12 -9.24
N VAL A 211 -0.25 -18.79 -9.15
CA VAL A 211 0.34 -17.97 -8.06
C VAL A 211 -0.71 -17.00 -7.55
N ARG A 212 -1.01 -17.06 -6.26
CA ARG A 212 -1.93 -16.10 -5.62
C ARG A 212 -1.20 -15.21 -4.64
N LEU A 213 -1.16 -13.92 -4.92
CA LEU A 213 -0.60 -12.88 -4.05
C LEU A 213 -1.71 -11.98 -3.50
N PRO A 214 -1.48 -11.33 -2.35
CA PRO A 214 -2.31 -10.23 -1.90
C PRO A 214 -2.40 -9.13 -2.95
N LEU A 215 -3.62 -8.70 -3.25
CA LEU A 215 -3.94 -7.66 -4.21
C LEU A 215 -4.43 -6.42 -3.47
N LEU A 216 -3.74 -5.29 -3.64
CA LEU A 216 -4.09 -4.01 -3.05
C LEU A 216 -4.81 -3.14 -4.08
N ALA A 217 -5.95 -2.53 -3.69
CA ALA A 217 -6.59 -1.51 -4.51
C ALA A 217 -6.01 -0.15 -4.22
N LYS A 218 -5.63 0.59 -5.27
CA LYS A 218 -5.28 2.01 -5.15
C LYS A 218 -6.55 2.84 -5.32
N ILE A 219 -6.89 3.59 -4.27
CA ILE A 219 -8.05 4.48 -4.26
C ILE A 219 -7.58 5.84 -4.79
N GLU A 220 -7.92 6.11 -6.03
CA GLU A 220 -7.52 7.24 -6.85
C GLU A 220 -8.70 7.94 -7.53
N LYS A 221 -9.87 7.29 -7.51
CA LYS A 221 -11.05 7.72 -8.25
C LYS A 221 -12.28 7.89 -7.35
N PRO A 222 -13.14 8.90 -7.59
CA PRO A 222 -14.40 9.09 -6.86
C PRO A 222 -15.29 7.85 -6.86
N GLN A 223 -15.37 7.12 -7.99
CA GLN A 223 -16.15 5.90 -8.11
C GLN A 223 -15.71 4.81 -7.12
N ALA A 224 -14.41 4.75 -6.79
CA ALA A 224 -13.91 3.83 -5.77
C ALA A 224 -14.33 4.27 -4.37
N VAL A 225 -14.40 5.58 -4.11
CA VAL A 225 -14.85 6.12 -2.81
C VAL A 225 -16.33 5.82 -2.58
N ASP A 226 -17.17 5.90 -3.62
CA ASP A 226 -18.60 5.58 -3.55
C ASP A 226 -18.85 4.11 -3.23
N ARG A 227 -17.96 3.22 -3.69
CA ARG A 227 -18.06 1.75 -3.51
C ARG A 227 -17.03 1.18 -2.54
N LEU A 228 -16.54 2.02 -1.64
CA LEU A 228 -15.44 1.68 -0.75
C LEU A 228 -15.66 0.40 0.07
N PRO A 229 -16.83 0.15 0.72
CA PRO A 229 -17.05 -1.07 1.48
C PRO A 229 -16.90 -2.34 0.63
N GLU A 230 -17.44 -2.34 -0.58
CA GLU A 230 -17.39 -3.47 -1.51
C GLU A 230 -15.95 -3.72 -2.03
N ILE A 231 -15.19 -2.63 -2.29
CA ILE A 231 -13.80 -2.72 -2.72
C ILE A 231 -12.92 -3.27 -1.59
N VAL A 232 -13.08 -2.78 -0.34
CA VAL A 232 -12.32 -3.30 0.81
C VAL A 232 -12.61 -4.79 1.05
N GLU A 233 -13.80 -5.26 0.72
CA GLU A 233 -14.15 -6.69 0.80
C GLU A 233 -13.53 -7.51 -0.33
N ALA A 234 -13.50 -6.96 -1.55
CA ALA A 234 -12.97 -7.63 -2.73
C ALA A 234 -11.44 -7.71 -2.78
N PHE A 235 -10.74 -6.75 -2.18
CA PHE A 235 -9.27 -6.68 -2.20
C PHE A 235 -8.65 -7.11 -0.86
N ASP A 236 -7.36 -7.46 -0.89
CA ASP A 236 -6.62 -7.92 0.28
C ASP A 236 -5.96 -6.79 1.08
N GLY A 237 -5.94 -5.58 0.54
CA GLY A 237 -5.45 -4.35 1.16
C GLY A 237 -5.78 -3.13 0.33
N ILE A 238 -5.54 -1.94 0.88
CA ILE A 238 -5.85 -0.66 0.24
C ILE A 238 -4.63 0.26 0.26
N MET A 239 -4.45 1.04 -0.81
CA MET A 239 -3.52 2.17 -0.85
C MET A 239 -4.32 3.45 -1.13
N VAL A 240 -4.25 4.39 -0.22
CA VAL A 240 -4.81 5.74 -0.40
C VAL A 240 -3.80 6.56 -1.17
N ALA A 241 -3.98 6.68 -2.49
CA ALA A 241 -3.08 7.40 -3.38
C ALA A 241 -3.53 8.87 -3.50
N ARG A 242 -3.16 9.67 -2.50
CA ARG A 242 -3.70 11.03 -2.29
C ARG A 242 -3.38 12.01 -3.40
N GLY A 243 -2.27 11.82 -4.10
CA GLY A 243 -1.89 12.66 -5.25
C GLY A 243 -2.95 12.60 -6.34
N ASP A 244 -3.23 11.40 -6.87
CA ASP A 244 -4.23 11.21 -7.92
C ASP A 244 -5.65 11.44 -7.38
N LEU A 245 -5.96 11.03 -6.14
CA LEU A 245 -7.25 11.25 -5.52
C LEU A 245 -7.56 12.75 -5.33
N GLY A 246 -6.55 13.57 -4.97
CA GLY A 246 -6.70 15.01 -4.78
C GLY A 246 -6.80 15.80 -6.10
N VAL A 247 -6.49 15.17 -7.23
CA VAL A 247 -6.78 15.73 -8.56
C VAL A 247 -8.24 15.45 -8.95
N GLU A 248 -8.80 14.34 -8.48
CA GLU A 248 -10.14 13.86 -8.85
C GLU A 248 -11.24 14.31 -7.87
N LEU A 249 -10.88 14.65 -6.64
CA LEU A 249 -11.79 15.13 -5.58
C LEU A 249 -11.39 16.53 -5.12
N PRO A 250 -12.34 17.31 -4.56
CA PRO A 250 -12.00 18.51 -3.80
C PRO A 250 -10.98 18.22 -2.69
N LEU A 251 -9.92 19.02 -2.61
CA LEU A 251 -8.79 18.75 -1.71
C LEU A 251 -9.20 18.61 -0.24
N GLU A 252 -10.21 19.35 0.19
CA GLU A 252 -10.77 19.31 1.55
C GLU A 252 -11.46 17.99 1.89
N GLN A 253 -11.84 17.19 0.89
CA GLN A 253 -12.46 15.88 1.09
C GLN A 253 -11.42 14.76 1.27
N VAL A 254 -10.20 14.94 0.76
CA VAL A 254 -9.16 13.91 0.77
C VAL A 254 -8.85 13.40 2.19
N PRO A 255 -8.63 14.26 3.21
CA PRO A 255 -8.37 13.79 4.57
C PRO A 255 -9.55 13.02 5.18
N ILE A 256 -10.79 13.43 4.86
CA ILE A 256 -12.01 12.77 5.36
C ILE A 256 -12.14 11.38 4.76
N VAL A 257 -11.92 11.26 3.45
CA VAL A 257 -11.94 9.99 2.73
C VAL A 257 -10.82 9.07 3.22
N GLN A 258 -9.60 9.60 3.41
CA GLN A 258 -8.47 8.86 3.97
C GLN A 258 -8.85 8.21 5.32
N ARG A 259 -9.39 8.99 6.24
CA ARG A 259 -9.79 8.49 7.57
C ARG A 259 -10.85 7.40 7.48
N ARG A 260 -11.89 7.61 6.66
CA ARG A 260 -12.93 6.60 6.40
C ARG A 260 -12.35 5.29 5.84
N ILE A 261 -11.38 5.39 4.93
CA ILE A 261 -10.69 4.21 4.38
C ILE A 261 -9.93 3.46 5.48
N ILE A 262 -9.17 4.18 6.31
CA ILE A 262 -8.39 3.58 7.41
C ILE A 262 -9.32 2.86 8.40
N GLU A 263 -10.40 3.50 8.82
CA GLU A 263 -11.38 2.93 9.75
C GLU A 263 -11.98 1.63 9.19
N LEU A 264 -12.45 1.66 7.94
CA LEU A 264 -13.05 0.49 7.28
C LEU A 264 -12.05 -0.65 7.07
N CYS A 265 -10.81 -0.34 6.69
CA CYS A 265 -9.74 -1.34 6.54
C CYS A 265 -9.43 -2.02 7.88
N ARG A 266 -9.38 -1.26 8.97
CA ARG A 266 -9.22 -1.82 10.32
C ARG A 266 -10.37 -2.75 10.69
N GLU A 267 -11.62 -2.35 10.44
CA GLU A 267 -12.80 -3.19 10.69
C GLU A 267 -12.73 -4.54 9.95
N LYS A 268 -12.23 -4.53 8.73
CA LYS A 268 -12.14 -5.73 7.88
C LYS A 268 -10.80 -6.47 8.00
N ALA A 269 -9.88 -6.03 8.86
CA ALA A 269 -8.51 -6.55 9.01
C ALA A 269 -7.74 -6.56 7.68
N ARG A 270 -7.90 -5.51 6.88
CA ARG A 270 -7.17 -5.26 5.64
C ARG A 270 -6.07 -4.24 5.90
N PRO A 271 -4.81 -4.47 5.50
CA PRO A 271 -3.77 -3.47 5.64
C PRO A 271 -4.06 -2.26 4.75
N VAL A 272 -3.75 -1.06 5.26
CA VAL A 272 -3.90 0.20 4.53
C VAL A 272 -2.61 0.98 4.51
N ILE A 273 -2.23 1.43 3.30
CA ILE A 273 -1.08 2.31 3.05
C ILE A 273 -1.61 3.73 2.80
N VAL A 274 -1.08 4.72 3.51
CA VAL A 274 -1.26 6.13 3.15
C VAL A 274 -0.07 6.57 2.30
N ALA A 275 -0.34 7.05 1.10
CA ALA A 275 0.66 7.24 0.06
C ALA A 275 0.60 8.63 -0.55
N THR A 276 1.73 9.04 -1.14
CA THR A 276 2.01 10.26 -1.89
C THR A 276 2.02 11.54 -1.06
N GLN A 277 2.97 12.42 -1.37
CA GLN A 277 3.15 13.73 -0.75
C GLN A 277 3.25 13.68 0.79
N MET A 278 3.94 12.66 1.33
CA MET A 278 4.10 12.52 2.78
C MET A 278 5.22 13.41 3.32
N LEU A 279 6.39 13.37 2.69
CA LEU A 279 7.55 14.22 3.01
C LEU A 279 8.14 14.83 1.72
N ASP A 280 7.29 15.28 0.80
CA ASP A 280 7.62 15.69 -0.56
C ASP A 280 8.73 16.75 -0.61
N SER A 281 8.74 17.71 0.32
CA SER A 281 9.80 18.70 0.43
C SER A 281 11.19 18.08 0.65
N MET A 282 11.26 16.88 1.23
CA MET A 282 12.52 16.18 1.45
C MET A 282 13.12 15.57 0.19
N MET A 283 12.46 15.68 -0.96
CA MET A 283 13.12 15.42 -2.25
C MET A 283 14.30 16.37 -2.48
N SER A 284 14.22 17.59 -2.01
CA SER A 284 15.25 18.63 -2.20
C SER A 284 15.77 19.27 -0.90
N ALA A 285 15.10 19.05 0.23
CA ALA A 285 15.46 19.61 1.53
C ALA A 285 15.77 18.51 2.56
N PRO A 286 16.76 18.71 3.47
CA PRO A 286 17.14 17.70 4.47
C PRO A 286 16.14 17.57 5.63
N ARG A 287 15.10 18.39 5.67
CA ARG A 287 14.04 18.40 6.70
C ARG A 287 12.68 18.66 6.07
N PRO A 288 11.61 18.02 6.57
CA PRO A 288 10.27 18.27 6.10
C PRO A 288 9.72 19.59 6.63
N THR A 289 8.62 20.02 6.05
CA THR A 289 7.78 21.08 6.60
C THR A 289 7.04 20.59 7.85
N ARG A 290 6.52 21.52 8.66
CA ARG A 290 5.66 21.18 9.82
C ARG A 290 4.35 20.54 9.38
N ALA A 291 3.80 20.95 8.24
CA ALA A 291 2.58 20.39 7.69
C ALA A 291 2.76 18.90 7.32
N GLU A 292 3.86 18.56 6.65
CA GLU A 292 4.19 17.16 6.30
C GLU A 292 4.42 16.30 7.54
N ALA A 293 5.16 16.81 8.54
CA ALA A 293 5.35 16.08 9.79
C ALA A 293 4.02 15.82 10.52
N SER A 294 3.08 16.78 10.50
CA SER A 294 1.75 16.59 11.05
C SER A 294 0.94 15.59 10.24
N ASP A 295 1.04 15.62 8.93
CA ASP A 295 0.32 14.71 8.04
C ASP A 295 0.72 13.24 8.27
N VAL A 296 2.03 12.96 8.33
CA VAL A 296 2.54 11.62 8.69
C VAL A 296 2.04 11.20 10.08
N ALA A 297 2.12 12.10 11.07
CA ALA A 297 1.69 11.79 12.43
C ALA A 297 0.18 11.45 12.48
N TYR A 298 -0.67 12.25 11.81
CA TYR A 298 -2.11 11.99 11.75
C TYR A 298 -2.44 10.68 11.05
N ALA A 299 -1.79 10.34 9.92
CA ALA A 299 -2.00 9.07 9.25
C ALA A 299 -1.72 7.87 10.19
N VAL A 300 -0.64 7.96 10.99
CA VAL A 300 -0.29 6.94 11.98
C VAL A 300 -1.30 6.90 13.14
N MET A 301 -1.70 8.06 13.66
CA MET A 301 -2.66 8.17 14.78
C MET A 301 -4.07 7.71 14.38
N ASP A 302 -4.50 7.95 13.16
CA ASP A 302 -5.76 7.43 12.61
C ASP A 302 -5.72 5.91 12.46
N GLY A 303 -4.54 5.29 12.49
CA GLY A 303 -4.35 3.85 12.52
C GLY A 303 -4.00 3.22 11.18
N ALA A 304 -3.34 3.95 10.27
CA ALA A 304 -2.76 3.35 9.07
C ALA A 304 -1.80 2.21 9.41
N ASP A 305 -1.79 1.16 8.59
CA ASP A 305 -0.80 0.08 8.72
C ASP A 305 0.57 0.53 8.23
N ALA A 306 0.61 1.32 7.18
CA ALA A 306 1.84 1.82 6.60
C ALA A 306 1.70 3.24 6.05
N VAL A 307 2.83 3.94 6.01
CA VAL A 307 3.03 5.21 5.32
C VAL A 307 4.08 5.03 4.22
N MET A 308 3.93 5.71 3.08
CA MET A 308 4.76 5.47 1.90
C MET A 308 5.54 6.71 1.48
N LEU A 309 6.82 6.51 1.17
CA LEU A 309 7.68 7.45 0.48
C LEU A 309 7.76 7.10 -1.01
N SER A 310 7.60 8.07 -1.87
CA SER A 310 7.57 7.95 -3.33
C SER A 310 8.84 8.54 -3.96
N GLY A 311 8.78 9.78 -4.41
CA GLY A 311 9.90 10.53 -4.98
C GLY A 311 11.04 10.69 -4.00
N GLU A 312 10.73 10.85 -2.71
CA GLU A 312 11.67 11.08 -1.63
C GLU A 312 12.76 9.99 -1.56
N THR A 313 12.37 8.73 -1.84
CA THR A 313 13.31 7.59 -1.82
C THR A 313 13.74 7.11 -3.19
N SER A 314 12.98 7.41 -4.27
CA SER A 314 13.32 6.92 -5.61
C SER A 314 14.30 7.81 -6.36
N VAL A 315 14.16 9.14 -6.27
CA VAL A 315 14.94 10.14 -6.99
C VAL A 315 15.40 11.33 -6.13
N GLY A 316 14.91 11.44 -4.89
CA GLY A 316 15.23 12.52 -3.98
C GLY A 316 16.70 12.57 -3.58
N ASN A 317 17.15 13.75 -3.13
CA ASN A 317 18.53 13.97 -2.69
C ASN A 317 18.79 13.45 -1.27
N TYR A 318 17.73 13.21 -0.47
CA TYR A 318 17.83 12.84 0.96
C TYR A 318 17.02 11.56 1.29
N PRO A 319 17.24 10.43 0.58
CA PRO A 319 16.41 9.25 0.71
C PRO A 319 16.48 8.61 2.10
N ILE A 320 17.67 8.51 2.68
CA ILE A 320 17.88 7.86 3.99
C ILE A 320 17.34 8.75 5.12
N GLU A 321 17.57 10.05 5.03
CA GLU A 321 17.06 11.06 5.96
C GLU A 321 15.52 11.08 5.95
N SER A 322 14.91 10.89 4.79
CA SER A 322 13.44 10.80 4.63
C SER A 322 12.87 9.61 5.38
N VAL A 323 13.47 8.41 5.22
CA VAL A 323 13.05 7.22 5.97
C VAL A 323 13.27 7.39 7.46
N SER A 324 14.46 7.88 7.87
CA SER A 324 14.78 8.11 9.27
C SER A 324 13.86 9.15 9.92
N THR A 325 13.46 10.18 9.17
CA THR A 325 12.53 11.20 9.64
C THR A 325 11.12 10.65 9.79
N MET A 326 10.65 9.88 8.81
CA MET A 326 9.36 9.19 8.87
C MET A 326 9.30 8.21 10.05
N ASP A 327 10.37 7.44 10.29
CA ASP A 327 10.47 6.55 11.46
C ASP A 327 10.35 7.31 12.77
N ARG A 328 11.05 8.45 12.92
CA ARG A 328 10.96 9.27 14.15
C ARG A 328 9.57 9.86 14.36
N ILE A 329 8.93 10.36 13.30
CA ILE A 329 7.56 10.92 13.39
C ILE A 329 6.57 9.81 13.77
N ALA A 330 6.66 8.65 13.11
CA ALA A 330 5.78 7.53 13.39
C ALA A 330 5.92 7.04 14.85
N ARG A 331 7.15 6.91 15.37
CA ARG A 331 7.38 6.55 16.79
C ARG A 331 6.78 7.57 17.75
N ALA A 332 7.00 8.86 17.51
CA ALA A 332 6.46 9.92 18.36
C ALA A 332 4.93 9.92 18.35
N ALA A 333 4.31 9.71 17.18
CA ALA A 333 2.87 9.60 17.05
C ALA A 333 2.32 8.39 17.81
N GLU A 334 2.99 7.23 17.71
CA GLU A 334 2.61 5.99 18.40
C GLU A 334 2.75 6.10 19.91
N GLU A 335 3.83 6.67 20.42
CA GLU A 335 4.04 6.89 21.86
C GLU A 335 2.89 7.71 22.47
N HIS A 336 2.35 8.66 21.72
CA HIS A 336 1.22 9.47 22.15
C HIS A 336 -0.13 8.77 22.00
N SER A 337 -0.34 8.01 20.93
CA SER A 337 -1.65 7.47 20.55
C SER A 337 -1.89 6.02 20.92
N LEU A 338 -0.88 5.23 21.30
CA LEU A 338 -1.01 3.78 21.56
C LEU A 338 -2.05 3.45 22.64
N HIS A 339 -2.29 4.36 23.58
CA HIS A 339 -3.29 4.21 24.65
C HIS A 339 -4.62 4.91 24.33
N ALA A 340 -4.66 5.73 23.27
CA ALA A 340 -5.82 6.51 22.86
C ALA A 340 -6.44 6.01 21.54
N THR A 341 -5.88 4.97 20.93
CA THR A 341 -6.39 4.43 19.66
C THR A 341 -7.84 3.97 19.85
N HIS A 342 -8.73 4.51 19.04
CA HIS A 342 -10.16 4.20 19.08
C HIS A 342 -10.40 2.69 19.05
N SER A 343 -11.11 2.19 20.05
CA SER A 343 -11.56 0.79 20.08
C SER A 343 -12.45 0.53 18.86
N LEU A 344 -12.28 -0.63 18.24
CA LEU A 344 -13.22 -1.05 17.20
C LEU A 344 -14.57 -1.37 17.89
N GLU A 345 -15.56 -0.52 17.67
CA GLU A 345 -16.90 -0.67 18.26
C GLU A 345 -17.64 -1.86 17.66
N ARG A 346 -17.41 -2.12 16.36
CA ARG A 346 -18.07 -3.20 15.65
C ARG A 346 -17.60 -4.57 16.14
N LEU A 347 -18.56 -5.42 16.49
CA LEU A 347 -18.30 -6.80 16.89
C LEU A 347 -17.80 -7.62 15.69
N PRO A 348 -16.85 -8.53 15.91
CA PRO A 348 -16.38 -9.41 14.84
C PRO A 348 -17.48 -10.39 14.42
N GLU A 349 -17.65 -10.54 13.10
CA GLU A 349 -18.66 -11.41 12.49
C GLU A 349 -18.17 -12.86 12.29
N THR A 350 -16.88 -13.14 12.55
CA THR A 350 -16.25 -14.45 12.35
C THR A 350 -15.64 -15.03 13.61
N THR A 351 -15.59 -16.35 13.72
CA THR A 351 -14.94 -17.04 14.85
C THR A 351 -13.49 -16.57 15.05
N GLY A 352 -12.70 -16.50 13.98
CA GLY A 352 -11.31 -16.02 14.06
C GLY A 352 -11.20 -14.55 14.50
N GLY A 353 -12.17 -13.72 14.13
CA GLY A 353 -12.27 -12.35 14.60
C GLY A 353 -12.60 -12.26 16.10
N ALA A 354 -13.54 -13.09 16.58
CA ALA A 354 -13.89 -13.15 17.99
C ALA A 354 -12.71 -13.64 18.86
N ILE A 355 -12.02 -14.69 18.42
CA ILE A 355 -10.79 -15.20 19.08
C ILE A 355 -9.71 -14.13 19.13
N ALA A 356 -9.48 -13.40 18.03
CA ALA A 356 -8.47 -12.34 17.99
C ALA A 356 -8.82 -11.18 18.95
N ARG A 357 -10.10 -10.81 19.05
CA ARG A 357 -10.56 -9.81 20.05
C ARG A 357 -10.32 -10.29 21.47
N ALA A 358 -10.79 -11.51 21.78
CA ALA A 358 -10.59 -12.11 23.09
C ALA A 358 -9.10 -12.21 23.45
N ALA A 359 -8.23 -12.52 22.48
CA ALA A 359 -6.78 -12.60 22.72
C ALA A 359 -6.17 -11.26 23.11
N ALA A 360 -6.58 -10.17 22.46
CA ALA A 360 -6.11 -8.83 22.81
C ALA A 360 -6.58 -8.41 24.21
N GLU A 361 -7.85 -8.67 24.52
CA GLU A 361 -8.46 -8.36 25.84
C GLU A 361 -7.84 -9.23 26.95
N VAL A 362 -7.76 -10.55 26.76
CA VAL A 362 -7.13 -11.47 27.72
C VAL A 362 -5.66 -11.10 27.93
N GLY A 363 -4.94 -10.80 26.85
CA GLY A 363 -3.55 -10.37 26.93
C GLY A 363 -3.35 -9.16 27.84
N ALA A 364 -4.22 -8.17 27.73
CA ALA A 364 -4.20 -6.98 28.60
C ALA A 364 -4.49 -7.34 30.06
N ILE A 365 -5.50 -8.17 30.31
CA ILE A 365 -5.93 -8.58 31.68
C ILE A 365 -4.82 -9.39 32.38
N VAL A 366 -4.20 -10.34 31.68
CA VAL A 366 -3.19 -11.22 32.29
C VAL A 366 -1.77 -10.61 32.31
N GLY A 367 -1.60 -9.41 31.74
CA GLY A 367 -0.30 -8.74 31.62
C GLY A 367 0.66 -9.47 30.68
N ALA A 368 0.14 -9.97 29.55
CA ALA A 368 0.95 -10.70 28.58
C ALA A 368 2.07 -9.82 27.98
N LYS A 369 3.26 -10.39 27.82
CA LYS A 369 4.43 -9.73 27.23
C LYS A 369 4.41 -9.78 25.70
N ALA A 370 3.66 -10.72 25.11
CA ALA A 370 3.46 -10.82 23.68
C ALA A 370 2.12 -11.49 23.32
N LEU A 371 1.54 -11.06 22.21
CA LEU A 371 0.50 -11.77 21.47
C LEU A 371 1.20 -12.58 20.38
N ILE A 372 0.94 -13.86 20.31
CA ILE A 372 1.58 -14.78 19.34
C ILE A 372 0.52 -15.24 18.34
N ALA A 373 0.77 -15.02 17.06
CA ALA A 373 -0.05 -15.55 15.97
C ALA A 373 0.68 -16.69 15.28
N PHE A 374 0.17 -17.93 15.36
CA PHE A 374 0.54 -18.97 14.40
C PHE A 374 -0.33 -18.84 13.16
N THR A 375 0.29 -18.71 11.99
CA THR A 375 -0.46 -18.41 10.77
C THR A 375 0.19 -18.99 9.53
N MET A 376 -0.64 -19.58 8.65
CA MET A 376 -0.23 -20.08 7.33
C MET A 376 -0.51 -19.10 6.19
N SER A 377 -1.45 -18.16 6.40
CA SER A 377 -1.88 -17.19 5.38
C SER A 377 -1.69 -15.72 5.84
N GLY A 378 -1.22 -15.52 7.08
CA GLY A 378 -1.12 -14.18 7.67
C GLY A 378 -2.44 -13.67 8.28
N GLU A 379 -3.58 -14.32 8.06
CA GLU A 379 -4.88 -13.81 8.52
C GLU A 379 -4.98 -13.64 10.04
N THR A 380 -4.51 -14.62 10.83
CA THR A 380 -4.53 -14.52 12.28
C THR A 380 -3.78 -13.29 12.78
N ALA A 381 -2.61 -13.03 12.19
CA ALA A 381 -1.81 -11.85 12.51
C ALA A 381 -2.52 -10.54 12.15
N ARG A 382 -3.12 -10.45 10.95
CA ARG A 382 -3.91 -9.26 10.52
C ARG A 382 -5.13 -9.03 11.42
N ARG A 383 -5.83 -10.11 11.81
CA ARG A 383 -6.97 -10.01 12.74
C ARG A 383 -6.57 -9.52 14.13
N LEU A 384 -5.40 -9.88 14.64
CA LEU A 384 -4.85 -9.34 15.89
C LEU A 384 -4.39 -7.89 15.72
N ALA A 385 -3.67 -7.59 14.65
CA ALA A 385 -3.10 -6.26 14.37
C ALA A 385 -4.15 -5.15 14.33
N ARG A 386 -5.38 -5.41 13.83
CA ARG A 386 -6.44 -4.41 13.74
C ARG A 386 -6.86 -3.80 15.09
N TYR A 387 -6.63 -4.50 16.19
CA TYR A 387 -6.95 -4.01 17.54
C TYR A 387 -5.92 -3.02 18.08
N ARG A 388 -4.78 -2.84 17.38
CA ARG A 388 -3.72 -1.89 17.77
C ARG A 388 -3.30 -2.04 19.22
N SER A 389 -3.27 -3.31 19.73
CA SER A 389 -2.88 -3.60 21.11
C SER A 389 -1.48 -3.06 21.42
N PRO A 390 -1.25 -2.47 22.61
CA PRO A 390 0.08 -2.07 23.06
C PRO A 390 1.02 -3.26 23.29
N ILE A 391 0.50 -4.48 23.37
CA ILE A 391 1.29 -5.71 23.52
C ILE A 391 1.98 -6.04 22.20
N PRO A 392 3.29 -6.38 22.17
CA PRO A 392 3.99 -6.81 20.97
C PRO A 392 3.28 -7.97 20.26
N LEU A 393 3.13 -7.88 18.93
CA LEU A 393 2.50 -8.91 18.11
C LEU A 393 3.56 -9.66 17.28
N LEU A 394 3.74 -10.95 17.58
CA LEU A 394 4.73 -11.82 16.98
C LEU A 394 4.03 -12.89 16.14
N ALA A 395 4.32 -12.95 14.86
CA ALA A 395 3.74 -13.92 13.93
C ALA A 395 4.72 -15.02 13.59
N PHE A 396 4.36 -16.26 13.89
CA PHE A 396 5.09 -17.46 13.56
C PHE A 396 4.46 -18.13 12.35
N THR A 397 5.26 -18.38 11.30
CA THR A 397 4.80 -19.02 10.07
C THR A 397 5.83 -19.97 9.51
N SER A 398 5.37 -21.08 8.95
CA SER A 398 6.19 -22.02 8.17
C SER A 398 6.21 -21.69 6.68
N ALA A 399 5.46 -20.67 6.24
CA ALA A 399 5.37 -20.23 4.86
C ALA A 399 6.25 -18.99 4.63
N PRO A 400 7.42 -19.10 3.97
CA PRO A 400 8.36 -17.99 3.81
C PRO A 400 7.75 -16.74 3.14
N HIS A 401 6.87 -16.94 2.13
CA HIS A 401 6.20 -15.86 1.42
C HIS A 401 5.26 -15.02 2.33
N VAL A 402 4.65 -15.64 3.34
CA VAL A 402 3.79 -14.93 4.30
C VAL A 402 4.58 -13.93 5.13
N ARG A 403 5.88 -14.19 5.36
CA ARG A 403 6.77 -13.25 6.06
C ARG A 403 6.88 -11.92 5.31
N GLY A 404 7.07 -11.96 3.99
CA GLY A 404 7.10 -10.77 3.13
C GLY A 404 5.74 -10.05 3.10
N GLN A 405 4.65 -10.78 3.01
CA GLN A 405 3.29 -10.22 2.99
C GLN A 405 2.91 -9.52 4.31
N LEU A 406 3.34 -10.06 5.45
CA LEU A 406 3.07 -9.47 6.76
C LEU A 406 3.94 -8.27 7.09
N SER A 407 4.99 -7.98 6.31
CA SER A 407 5.80 -6.78 6.50
C SER A 407 5.03 -5.47 6.27
N LEU A 408 3.84 -5.55 5.64
CA LEU A 408 2.91 -4.42 5.48
C LEU A 408 1.93 -4.28 6.66
N THR A 409 1.85 -5.26 7.56
CA THR A 409 0.84 -5.28 8.62
C THR A 409 1.36 -4.58 9.88
N TRP A 410 0.57 -3.65 10.42
CA TRP A 410 0.91 -2.88 11.61
C TRP A 410 1.36 -3.74 12.79
N GLY A 411 2.48 -3.39 13.39
CA GLY A 411 2.99 -3.97 14.64
C GLY A 411 3.45 -5.43 14.55
N VAL A 412 3.27 -6.09 13.41
CA VAL A 412 3.65 -7.49 13.25
C VAL A 412 5.17 -7.63 13.08
N GLU A 413 5.78 -8.46 13.91
CA GLU A 413 7.13 -8.98 13.74
C GLU A 413 7.04 -10.46 13.37
N THR A 414 7.76 -10.90 12.35
CA THR A 414 7.59 -12.24 11.76
C THR A 414 8.75 -13.16 12.05
N PHE A 415 8.45 -14.42 12.38
CA PHE A 415 9.41 -15.49 12.62
C PHE A 415 9.11 -16.67 11.68
N HIS A 416 10.13 -17.11 10.95
CA HIS A 416 10.02 -18.33 10.15
C HIS A 416 10.39 -19.51 11.03
N VAL A 417 9.50 -20.51 11.10
CA VAL A 417 9.65 -21.70 11.92
C VAL A 417 9.28 -22.96 11.12
N PRO A 418 9.83 -24.12 11.45
CA PRO A 418 9.38 -25.37 10.85
C PRO A 418 7.88 -25.62 11.08
N PHE A 419 7.26 -26.33 10.14
CA PHE A 419 5.87 -26.76 10.29
C PHE A 419 5.74 -27.76 11.45
N VAL A 420 4.66 -27.67 12.22
CA VAL A 420 4.33 -28.61 13.31
C VAL A 420 2.91 -29.15 13.16
N HIS A 421 2.72 -30.36 13.65
CA HIS A 421 1.44 -31.08 13.55
C HIS A 421 0.56 -30.96 14.80
N HIS A 422 1.17 -30.59 15.93
CA HIS A 422 0.47 -30.50 17.22
C HIS A 422 0.59 -29.12 17.83
N THR A 423 -0.45 -28.69 18.53
CA THR A 423 -0.50 -27.39 19.24
C THR A 423 0.57 -27.26 20.31
N ASP A 424 0.94 -28.35 20.98
CA ASP A 424 2.00 -28.32 22.00
C ASP A 424 3.39 -28.06 21.38
N ASP A 425 3.63 -28.52 20.15
CA ASP A 425 4.88 -28.23 19.43
C ASP A 425 4.96 -26.74 19.05
N MET A 426 3.81 -26.10 18.74
CA MET A 426 3.76 -24.64 18.54
C MET A 426 4.24 -23.92 19.81
N VAL A 427 3.75 -24.33 20.97
CA VAL A 427 4.15 -23.71 22.25
C VAL A 427 5.65 -23.88 22.48
N ARG A 428 6.19 -25.09 22.26
CA ARG A 428 7.63 -25.35 22.38
C ARG A 428 8.48 -24.52 21.41
N GLN A 429 8.02 -24.35 20.16
CA GLN A 429 8.70 -23.48 19.18
C GLN A 429 8.72 -22.02 19.62
N VAL A 430 7.59 -21.48 20.10
CA VAL A 430 7.50 -20.13 20.64
C VAL A 430 8.50 -19.95 21.78
N GLU A 431 8.44 -20.83 22.75
CA GLU A 431 9.28 -20.78 23.93
C GLU A 431 10.78 -20.82 23.58
N ALA A 432 11.17 -21.81 22.75
CA ALA A 432 12.56 -21.96 22.31
C ALA A 432 13.03 -20.71 21.55
N SER A 433 12.23 -20.22 20.60
CA SER A 433 12.58 -19.06 19.78
C SER A 433 12.73 -17.78 20.62
N LEU A 434 11.79 -17.49 21.51
CA LEU A 434 11.76 -16.23 22.24
C LEU A 434 12.74 -16.20 23.39
N LEU A 435 13.03 -17.33 24.04
CA LEU A 435 14.10 -17.46 25.03
C LEU A 435 15.48 -17.30 24.38
N THR A 436 15.73 -17.97 23.25
CA THR A 436 17.00 -17.88 22.52
C THR A 436 17.30 -16.46 22.06
N LEU A 437 16.26 -15.70 21.63
CA LEU A 437 16.38 -14.32 21.21
C LEU A 437 16.42 -13.31 22.38
N GLY A 438 16.33 -13.78 23.63
CA GLY A 438 16.29 -12.91 24.81
C GLY A 438 15.10 -11.94 24.83
N ARG A 439 13.98 -12.31 24.17
CA ARG A 439 12.78 -11.47 24.07
C ARG A 439 11.84 -11.66 25.25
N LEU A 440 11.88 -12.82 25.89
CA LEU A 440 11.08 -13.20 27.04
C LEU A 440 11.94 -13.96 28.05
N GLU A 441 11.47 -13.94 29.29
CA GLU A 441 12.10 -14.65 30.43
C GLU A 441 11.14 -15.72 30.99
N LYS A 442 11.68 -16.68 31.76
CA LYS A 442 10.86 -17.65 32.49
C LYS A 442 9.92 -16.93 33.44
N GLY A 443 8.65 -17.30 33.42
CA GLY A 443 7.59 -16.65 34.20
C GLY A 443 6.79 -15.61 33.42
N ASP A 444 7.26 -15.12 32.28
CA ASP A 444 6.50 -14.23 31.40
C ASP A 444 5.28 -14.95 30.82
N LYS A 445 4.17 -14.23 30.71
CA LYS A 445 2.95 -14.74 30.08
C LYS A 445 2.86 -14.28 28.65
N VAL A 446 2.38 -15.17 27.76
CA VAL A 446 2.04 -14.88 26.36
C VAL A 446 0.64 -15.40 26.05
N VAL A 447 0.00 -14.79 25.06
CA VAL A 447 -1.26 -15.28 24.51
C VAL A 447 -1.00 -15.82 23.11
N ILE A 448 -1.21 -17.10 22.92
CA ILE A 448 -1.00 -17.80 21.65
C ILE A 448 -2.35 -17.99 20.97
N VAL A 449 -2.43 -17.58 19.71
CA VAL A 449 -3.62 -17.68 18.84
C VAL A 449 -3.27 -18.51 17.61
N ALA A 450 -4.03 -19.56 17.36
CA ALA A 450 -3.77 -20.49 16.26
C ALA A 450 -5.07 -21.10 15.72
N GLY A 451 -4.95 -21.77 14.57
CA GLY A 451 -5.90 -22.79 14.13
C GLY A 451 -5.56 -24.13 14.78
N SER A 452 -6.58 -24.82 15.29
CA SER A 452 -6.47 -26.20 15.81
C SER A 452 -7.45 -27.10 15.04
N PRO A 453 -6.98 -28.16 14.37
CA PRO A 453 -5.58 -28.61 14.25
C PRO A 453 -4.73 -27.65 13.39
N PRO A 454 -3.39 -27.67 13.56
CA PRO A 454 -2.46 -26.88 12.76
C PRO A 454 -2.54 -27.18 11.27
N GLY A 455 -2.18 -26.21 10.41
CA GLY A 455 -2.01 -26.42 8.97
C GLY A 455 -3.22 -26.13 8.09
N THR A 456 -4.40 -25.80 8.67
CA THR A 456 -5.58 -25.41 7.89
C THR A 456 -5.66 -23.88 7.82
N PRO A 457 -5.47 -23.25 6.62
CA PRO A 457 -5.62 -21.82 6.47
C PRO A 457 -7.02 -21.33 6.87
N GLY A 458 -7.11 -20.17 7.55
CA GLY A 458 -8.38 -19.58 7.94
C GLY A 458 -9.05 -20.17 9.19
N SER A 459 -8.52 -21.25 9.78
CA SER A 459 -9.11 -21.99 10.91
C SER A 459 -8.81 -21.41 12.30
N THR A 460 -8.55 -20.10 12.44
CA THR A 460 -8.28 -19.46 13.75
C THR A 460 -9.44 -19.73 14.71
N ASN A 461 -9.28 -20.68 15.67
CA ASN A 461 -10.31 -21.15 16.58
C ASN A 461 -9.82 -21.40 18.00
N ALA A 462 -8.52 -21.23 18.28
CA ALA A 462 -7.92 -21.51 19.58
C ALA A 462 -7.15 -20.30 20.13
N LEU A 463 -7.28 -20.10 21.43
CA LEU A 463 -6.52 -19.14 22.25
C LEU A 463 -5.98 -19.89 23.47
N ARG A 464 -4.67 -19.70 23.75
CA ARG A 464 -4.02 -20.27 24.93
C ARG A 464 -3.19 -19.20 25.65
N VAL A 465 -3.40 -19.05 26.95
CA VAL A 465 -2.45 -18.31 27.80
C VAL A 465 -1.38 -19.30 28.23
N HIS A 466 -0.11 -18.95 27.98
CA HIS A 466 1.03 -19.77 28.35
C HIS A 466 2.02 -18.96 29.19
N THR A 467 2.56 -19.60 30.24
CA THR A 467 3.65 -19.04 31.05
C THR A 467 4.95 -19.68 30.59
N ILE A 468 5.91 -18.86 30.15
CA ILE A 468 7.23 -19.32 29.65
C ILE A 468 7.95 -20.12 30.75
N GLY A 469 8.44 -21.31 30.41
CA GLY A 469 9.10 -22.24 31.33
C GLY A 469 8.15 -23.15 32.13
N SER A 470 6.83 -23.03 31.94
CA SER A 470 5.89 -23.99 32.52
C SER A 470 5.83 -25.29 31.71
N ALA A 471 5.56 -26.42 32.39
CA ALA A 471 5.43 -27.69 31.69
C ALA A 471 4.29 -27.65 30.66
N VAL A 472 4.61 -28.04 29.43
CA VAL A 472 3.59 -28.28 28.39
C VAL A 472 3.05 -29.69 28.65
N SER A 473 1.87 -29.78 29.26
CA SER A 473 1.24 -31.07 29.54
C SER A 473 0.83 -31.73 28.22
N HIS A 474 1.21 -33.00 28.06
CA HIS A 474 0.67 -33.85 27.00
C HIS A 474 -0.83 -34.09 27.29
N SER A 475 -1.70 -33.44 26.53
CA SER A 475 -3.13 -33.75 26.50
C SER A 475 -3.46 -34.64 25.31
#